data_28643dc13e037f53562d2306cb7f5d4a
#
_entry.id   28643dc13e037f53562d2306cb7f5d4a
#
_cell.length_a   1.000
_cell.length_b   1.000
_cell.length_c   1.000
_cell.angle_alpha   90.00
_cell.angle_beta   90.00
_cell.angle_gamma   90.00
#
_symmetry.space_group_name_H-M   'P 1'
#
loop_
_entity.id
_entity.type
_entity.pdbx_description
1 polymer ?
#
loop_
_entity_poly.entity_id
_entity_poly.type
_entity_poly.pdbx_seq_one_letter_code
_entity_poly.pdbx_strand_id
1 'polypeptide(L)'
;MRKIRDQPILNRFQSAQVLARDAGLYAMQWFRTNKNLQTEKKGPQNWVSIADHEVEKMIRGKLEELFPEDGFLGEESGTRNLDAEGIWVVDPIDGTSCFLNGIPSWCVSIAYVLKNRIEIGVIYSPCSDELFAAHRGHGATLNGQPMLASKATSLAEGIVGLGYSPNSSIEATQKAFDYLFKNGGVYHDIGSCALMTAYVAAGRYIGIYEYKINSWDCLAGLCMVQETGGWTNDFLADDGLISGNPIVASSPGTRDAMQKLFSAAGH
;
A
#
# COMPACT_ATOMS: atom_id res chain seq x y z
N MET A 1 -9.18 -31.34 -4.39
CA MET A 1 -9.76 -30.34 -5.32
C MET A 1 -9.37 -28.88 -5.00
N ARG A 2 -9.07 -28.48 -3.74
CA ARG A 2 -8.58 -27.13 -3.41
C ARG A 2 -7.20 -26.82 -4.04
N LYS A 3 -6.23 -27.74 -4.00
CA LYS A 3 -4.85 -27.53 -4.49
C LYS A 3 -4.67 -27.14 -5.96
N ILE A 4 -5.58 -27.52 -6.86
CA ILE A 4 -5.46 -27.22 -8.31
C ILE A 4 -5.99 -25.82 -8.65
N ARG A 5 -6.95 -25.29 -7.86
CA ARG A 5 -7.49 -23.93 -8.06
C ARG A 5 -6.57 -22.83 -7.53
N ASP A 6 -5.69 -23.14 -6.57
CA ASP A 6 -4.81 -22.17 -5.92
C ASP A 6 -3.49 -21.96 -6.70
N GLN A 7 -3.11 -22.89 -7.60
CA GLN A 7 -1.86 -22.84 -8.35
C GLN A 7 -1.68 -21.56 -9.22
N PRO A 8 -2.70 -21.08 -9.97
CA PRO A 8 -2.56 -19.86 -10.75
C PRO A 8 -2.31 -18.61 -9.87
N ILE A 9 -2.94 -18.53 -8.69
CA ILE A 9 -2.72 -17.44 -7.75
C ILE A 9 -1.35 -17.54 -7.09
N LEU A 10 -0.92 -18.76 -6.74
CA LEU A 10 0.41 -18.97 -6.17
C LEU A 10 1.53 -18.54 -7.14
N ASN A 11 1.39 -18.84 -8.44
CA ASN A 11 2.35 -18.37 -9.45
C ASN A 11 2.40 -16.85 -9.52
N ARG A 12 1.25 -16.16 -9.49
CA ARG A 12 1.16 -14.69 -9.44
C ARG A 12 1.82 -14.14 -8.18
N PHE A 13 1.57 -14.75 -7.04
CA PHE A 13 2.16 -14.34 -5.76
C PHE A 13 3.68 -14.47 -5.76
N GLN A 14 4.22 -15.56 -6.29
CA GLN A 14 5.67 -15.74 -6.41
C GLN A 14 6.29 -14.74 -7.38
N SER A 15 5.65 -14.52 -8.54
CA SER A 15 6.12 -13.54 -9.52
C SER A 15 6.09 -12.13 -8.97
N ALA A 16 5.05 -11.72 -8.24
CA ALA A 16 4.96 -10.40 -7.62
C ALA A 16 6.10 -10.13 -6.63
N GLN A 17 6.49 -11.14 -5.82
CA GLN A 17 7.59 -11.00 -4.87
C GLN A 17 8.94 -10.79 -5.58
N VAL A 18 9.20 -11.54 -6.64
CA VAL A 18 10.42 -11.37 -7.45
C VAL A 18 10.41 -10.00 -8.12
N LEU A 19 9.31 -9.64 -8.76
CA LEU A 19 9.18 -8.36 -9.48
C LEU A 19 9.30 -7.15 -8.55
N ALA A 20 8.68 -7.17 -7.38
CA ALA A 20 8.80 -6.07 -6.42
C ALA A 20 10.25 -5.87 -5.97
N ARG A 21 10.97 -6.97 -5.73
CA ARG A 21 12.39 -6.92 -5.34
C ARG A 21 13.27 -6.40 -6.50
N ASP A 22 13.11 -6.94 -7.69
CA ASP A 22 13.88 -6.51 -8.88
C ASP A 22 13.61 -5.03 -9.20
N ALA A 23 12.35 -4.61 -9.16
CA ALA A 23 11.92 -3.23 -9.38
C ALA A 23 12.50 -2.27 -8.33
N GLY A 24 12.44 -2.65 -7.05
CA GLY A 24 13.02 -1.85 -5.98
C GLY A 24 14.55 -1.72 -6.08
N LEU A 25 15.25 -2.79 -6.44
CA LEU A 25 16.69 -2.75 -6.68
C LEU A 25 17.03 -1.89 -7.91
N TYR A 26 16.18 -1.91 -8.92
CA TYR A 26 16.32 -1.04 -10.10
C TYR A 26 16.10 0.43 -9.73
N ALA A 27 15.05 0.76 -8.99
CA ALA A 27 14.80 2.12 -8.47
C ALA A 27 15.93 2.62 -7.57
N MET A 28 16.56 1.74 -6.78
CA MET A 28 17.67 2.09 -5.90
C MET A 28 18.89 2.65 -6.65
N GLN A 29 19.04 2.37 -7.94
CA GLN A 29 20.14 2.94 -8.76
C GLN A 29 19.98 4.46 -8.90
N TRP A 30 18.75 4.95 -9.09
CA TRP A 30 18.44 6.39 -9.11
C TRP A 30 18.47 7.01 -7.72
N PHE A 31 17.90 6.34 -6.73
CA PHE A 31 17.86 6.82 -5.35
C PHE A 31 19.26 7.13 -4.82
N ARG A 32 20.23 6.23 -5.06
CA ARG A 32 21.62 6.39 -4.60
C ARG A 32 22.39 7.47 -5.35
N THR A 33 22.09 7.71 -6.61
CA THR A 33 22.83 8.66 -7.41
C THR A 33 22.29 10.08 -7.26
N ASN A 34 21.04 10.26 -6.95
CA ASN A 34 20.24 11.49 -6.74
C ASN A 34 20.67 12.73 -7.59
N LYS A 35 21.52 12.49 -8.61
CA LYS A 35 22.08 13.52 -9.49
C LYS A 35 21.40 13.38 -10.84
N ASN A 36 20.52 14.32 -11.18
CA ASN A 36 19.83 14.44 -12.46
C ASN A 36 18.56 13.58 -12.64
N LEU A 37 17.77 13.34 -11.59
CA LEU A 37 16.41 12.87 -11.78
C LEU A 37 15.64 13.96 -12.54
N GLN A 38 15.27 13.70 -13.79
CA GLN A 38 14.33 14.53 -14.50
C GLN A 38 12.99 14.36 -13.78
N THR A 39 12.51 15.42 -13.17
CA THR A 39 11.26 15.43 -12.42
C THR A 39 10.23 16.27 -13.14
N GLU A 40 9.02 15.77 -13.23
CA GLU A 40 7.87 16.53 -13.70
C GLU A 40 6.93 16.77 -12.53
N LYS A 41 6.35 17.98 -12.48
CA LYS A 41 5.38 18.35 -11.46
C LYS A 41 3.98 18.15 -12.01
N LYS A 42 3.27 17.12 -11.56
CA LYS A 42 1.88 16.85 -11.91
C LYS A 42 0.90 17.78 -11.19
N GLY A 43 1.32 18.37 -10.05
CA GLY A 43 0.50 19.26 -9.21
C GLY A 43 1.23 19.69 -7.94
N PRO A 44 0.59 20.46 -7.03
CA PRO A 44 1.15 20.75 -5.73
C PRO A 44 1.49 19.48 -4.97
N GLN A 45 2.76 19.30 -4.57
CA GLN A 45 3.27 18.11 -3.88
C GLN A 45 3.04 16.78 -4.62
N ASN A 46 2.75 16.83 -5.92
CA ASN A 46 2.60 15.66 -6.77
C ASN A 46 3.71 15.70 -7.83
N TRP A 47 4.72 14.86 -7.60
CA TRP A 47 5.92 14.75 -8.42
C TRP A 47 6.01 13.36 -9.04
N VAL A 48 6.58 13.30 -10.22
CA VAL A 48 6.97 12.07 -10.88
C VAL A 48 8.40 12.22 -11.38
N SER A 49 9.13 11.15 -11.37
CA SER A 49 10.47 11.11 -11.95
C SER A 49 10.55 10.08 -13.07
N ILE A 50 11.63 10.16 -13.83
CA ILE A 50 11.93 9.13 -14.84
C ILE A 50 12.04 7.74 -14.20
N ALA A 51 12.40 7.66 -12.91
CA ALA A 51 12.49 6.39 -12.20
C ALA A 51 11.11 5.74 -12.04
N ASP A 52 10.07 6.51 -11.69
CA ASP A 52 8.71 6.00 -11.55
C ASP A 52 8.24 5.35 -12.87
N HIS A 53 8.40 6.07 -13.99
CA HIS A 53 8.01 5.56 -15.31
C HIS A 53 8.79 4.30 -15.74
N GLU A 54 10.11 4.29 -15.57
CA GLU A 54 10.94 3.15 -15.98
C GLU A 54 10.73 1.92 -15.10
N VAL A 55 10.50 2.13 -13.80
CA VAL A 55 10.18 1.05 -12.85
C VAL A 55 8.81 0.46 -13.18
N GLU A 56 7.77 1.30 -13.38
CA GLU A 56 6.45 0.80 -13.74
C GLU A 56 6.46 0.07 -15.08
N LYS A 57 7.12 0.61 -16.09
CA LYS A 57 7.29 -0.03 -17.40
C LYS A 57 7.94 -1.42 -17.31
N MET A 58 8.94 -1.57 -16.44
CA MET A 58 9.58 -2.86 -16.18
C MET A 58 8.60 -3.84 -15.54
N ILE A 59 7.88 -3.43 -14.48
CA ILE A 59 6.89 -4.27 -13.79
C ILE A 59 5.79 -4.68 -14.75
N ARG A 60 5.19 -3.70 -15.43
CA ARG A 60 4.10 -3.91 -16.38
C ARG A 60 4.49 -4.87 -17.50
N GLY A 61 5.65 -4.65 -18.14
CA GLY A 61 6.11 -5.51 -19.23
C GLY A 61 6.27 -6.96 -18.80
N LYS A 62 6.77 -7.21 -17.59
CA LYS A 62 6.90 -8.57 -17.05
C LYS A 62 5.57 -9.20 -16.68
N LEU A 63 4.65 -8.44 -16.10
CA LEU A 63 3.32 -8.94 -15.78
C LEU A 63 2.52 -9.28 -17.04
N GLU A 64 2.62 -8.45 -18.10
CA GLU A 64 1.99 -8.71 -19.40
C GLU A 64 2.58 -9.95 -20.12
N GLU A 65 3.88 -10.18 -19.98
CA GLU A 65 4.55 -11.37 -20.51
C GLU A 65 4.09 -12.66 -19.80
N LEU A 66 4.00 -12.61 -18.45
CA LEU A 66 3.68 -13.78 -17.62
C LEU A 66 2.18 -14.06 -17.53
N PHE A 67 1.35 -13.03 -17.56
CA PHE A 67 -0.11 -13.10 -17.33
C PHE A 67 -0.87 -12.21 -18.33
N PRO A 68 -0.82 -12.53 -19.63
CA PRO A 68 -1.36 -11.68 -20.70
C PRO A 68 -2.87 -11.46 -20.63
N GLU A 69 -3.60 -12.34 -19.94
CA GLU A 69 -5.05 -12.24 -19.71
C GLU A 69 -5.45 -11.26 -18.61
N ASP A 70 -4.50 -10.90 -17.71
CA ASP A 70 -4.79 -9.99 -16.60
C ASP A 70 -4.89 -8.54 -17.05
N GLY A 71 -5.69 -7.77 -16.31
CA GLY A 71 -5.72 -6.32 -16.40
C GLY A 71 -4.57 -5.67 -15.63
N PHE A 72 -4.37 -4.37 -15.87
CA PHE A 72 -3.35 -3.57 -15.21
C PHE A 72 -3.89 -2.18 -14.87
N LEU A 73 -3.59 -1.71 -13.68
CA LEU A 73 -3.78 -0.35 -13.19
C LEU A 73 -2.49 0.10 -12.53
N GLY A 74 -1.83 1.07 -13.14
CA GLY A 74 -0.60 1.68 -12.59
C GLY A 74 -0.79 3.16 -12.34
N GLU A 75 -0.02 3.70 -11.43
CA GLU A 75 -0.02 5.13 -11.11
C GLU A 75 0.39 5.98 -12.31
N GLU A 76 1.39 5.53 -13.07
CA GLU A 76 2.03 6.31 -14.12
C GLU A 76 1.43 6.06 -15.51
N SER A 77 1.20 4.82 -15.87
CA SER A 77 0.68 4.44 -17.20
C SER A 77 -0.84 4.26 -17.27
N GLY A 78 -1.54 4.41 -16.13
CA GLY A 78 -2.99 4.28 -16.07
C GLY A 78 -3.45 2.83 -16.27
N THR A 79 -4.51 2.66 -17.03
CA THR A 79 -5.29 1.42 -17.10
C THR A 79 -5.07 0.64 -18.39
N ARG A 80 -5.13 -0.70 -18.30
CA ARG A 80 -5.22 -1.61 -19.43
C ARG A 80 -6.10 -2.80 -19.07
N ASN A 81 -7.05 -3.15 -19.94
CA ASN A 81 -7.92 -4.34 -19.85
C ASN A 81 -8.62 -4.48 -18.48
N LEU A 82 -9.31 -3.42 -18.03
CA LEU A 82 -10.01 -3.42 -16.73
C LEU A 82 -11.22 -4.36 -16.69
N ASP A 83 -11.67 -4.87 -17.83
CA ASP A 83 -12.75 -5.88 -17.91
C ASP A 83 -12.25 -7.29 -17.58
N ALA A 84 -10.95 -7.49 -17.39
CA ALA A 84 -10.37 -8.76 -16.95
C ALA A 84 -10.88 -9.16 -15.56
N GLU A 85 -11.03 -10.47 -15.32
CA GLU A 85 -11.42 -10.95 -13.98
C GLU A 85 -10.37 -10.58 -12.89
N GLY A 86 -9.09 -10.55 -13.28
CA GLY A 86 -7.98 -10.23 -12.40
C GLY A 86 -7.21 -9.00 -12.87
N ILE A 87 -6.87 -8.11 -11.96
CA ILE A 87 -6.24 -6.82 -12.24
C ILE A 87 -5.03 -6.65 -11.31
N TRP A 88 -3.87 -6.41 -11.91
CA TRP A 88 -2.68 -5.95 -11.19
C TRP A 88 -2.81 -4.46 -10.89
N VAL A 89 -2.51 -4.07 -9.65
CA VAL A 89 -2.54 -2.68 -9.18
C VAL A 89 -1.16 -2.35 -8.64
N VAL A 90 -0.50 -1.36 -9.26
CA VAL A 90 0.93 -1.11 -9.06
C VAL A 90 1.22 0.34 -8.77
N ASP A 91 2.00 0.57 -7.72
CA ASP A 91 2.74 1.79 -7.50
C ASP A 91 4.24 1.47 -7.62
N PRO A 92 4.95 2.06 -8.60
CA PRO A 92 6.36 1.81 -8.80
C PRO A 92 7.24 2.38 -7.68
N ILE A 93 6.87 3.54 -7.10
CA ILE A 93 7.61 4.22 -6.03
C ILE A 93 6.64 4.95 -5.10
N ASP A 94 5.91 4.21 -4.24
CA ASP A 94 5.11 4.84 -3.19
C ASP A 94 6.02 5.60 -2.21
N GLY A 95 5.75 6.88 -2.04
CA GLY A 95 6.62 7.81 -1.34
C GLY A 95 7.57 8.57 -2.28
N THR A 96 7.15 8.94 -3.49
CA THR A 96 7.94 9.68 -4.49
C THR A 96 8.59 10.94 -3.91
N SER A 97 7.89 11.69 -3.03
CA SER A 97 8.47 12.84 -2.34
C SER A 97 9.66 12.46 -1.46
N CYS A 98 9.59 11.35 -0.74
CA CYS A 98 10.69 10.81 0.06
C CYS A 98 11.85 10.39 -0.86
N PHE A 99 11.54 9.66 -1.92
CA PHE A 99 12.51 9.22 -2.92
C PHE A 99 13.31 10.39 -3.50
N LEU A 100 12.65 11.43 -3.97
CA LEU A 100 13.27 12.61 -4.58
C LEU A 100 14.14 13.41 -3.61
N ASN A 101 13.78 13.40 -2.33
CA ASN A 101 14.53 14.13 -1.29
C ASN A 101 15.59 13.26 -0.59
N GLY A 102 15.83 12.03 -1.05
CA GLY A 102 16.84 11.13 -0.47
C GLY A 102 16.45 10.58 0.91
N ILE A 103 15.16 10.60 1.25
CA ILE A 103 14.60 10.04 2.49
C ILE A 103 14.34 8.56 2.25
N PRO A 104 14.88 7.62 3.06
CA PRO A 104 14.81 6.18 2.81
C PRO A 104 13.44 5.56 3.18
N SER A 105 12.35 6.27 2.92
CA SER A 105 10.99 5.93 3.31
C SER A 105 10.09 5.86 2.06
N TRP A 106 10.35 4.86 1.23
CA TRP A 106 9.64 4.59 -0.02
C TRP A 106 9.67 3.10 -0.34
N CYS A 107 8.75 2.64 -1.19
CA CYS A 107 8.67 1.24 -1.55
C CYS A 107 8.07 1.02 -2.95
N VAL A 108 8.18 -0.20 -3.45
CA VAL A 108 7.38 -0.72 -4.58
C VAL A 108 6.17 -1.42 -4.00
N SER A 109 4.97 -1.10 -4.51
CA SER A 109 3.71 -1.72 -4.09
C SER A 109 3.06 -2.45 -5.27
N ILE A 110 2.73 -3.73 -5.09
CA ILE A 110 2.06 -4.58 -6.10
C ILE A 110 0.91 -5.31 -5.43
N ALA A 111 -0.32 -5.07 -5.88
CA ALA A 111 -1.48 -5.83 -5.48
C ALA A 111 -2.09 -6.58 -6.67
N TYR A 112 -2.83 -7.64 -6.39
CA TYR A 112 -3.65 -8.35 -7.36
C TYR A 112 -5.08 -8.46 -6.86
N VAL A 113 -6.00 -7.92 -7.63
CA VAL A 113 -7.44 -7.95 -7.36
C VAL A 113 -8.10 -8.93 -8.31
N LEU A 114 -8.81 -9.91 -7.77
CA LEU A 114 -9.58 -10.89 -8.55
C LEU A 114 -11.06 -10.78 -8.19
N LYS A 115 -11.92 -10.50 -9.17
CA LYS A 115 -13.37 -10.38 -8.97
C LYS A 115 -13.71 -9.43 -7.80
N ASN A 116 -13.17 -8.25 -7.85
CA ASN A 116 -13.34 -7.20 -6.82
C ASN A 116 -12.90 -7.61 -5.41
N ARG A 117 -11.90 -8.47 -5.28
CA ARG A 117 -11.34 -8.92 -4.01
C ARG A 117 -9.82 -8.93 -4.05
N ILE A 118 -9.17 -8.36 -3.05
CA ILE A 118 -7.72 -8.35 -2.96
C ILE A 118 -7.24 -9.77 -2.65
N GLU A 119 -6.48 -10.38 -3.53
CA GLU A 119 -5.95 -11.75 -3.39
C GLU A 119 -4.47 -11.77 -3.01
N ILE A 120 -3.70 -10.77 -3.50
CA ILE A 120 -2.26 -10.68 -3.27
C ILE A 120 -1.89 -9.25 -2.90
N GLY A 121 -0.98 -9.10 -1.95
CA GLY A 121 -0.30 -7.85 -1.65
C GLY A 121 1.19 -8.09 -1.45
N VAL A 122 2.03 -7.31 -2.14
CA VAL A 122 3.49 -7.36 -2.01
C VAL A 122 4.01 -5.93 -1.95
N ILE A 123 4.82 -5.64 -0.94
CA ILE A 123 5.49 -4.36 -0.76
C ILE A 123 6.97 -4.63 -0.50
N TYR A 124 7.85 -3.99 -1.28
CA TYR A 124 9.28 -4.08 -1.05
C TYR A 124 9.88 -2.71 -0.78
N SER A 125 10.48 -2.56 0.40
CA SER A 125 11.27 -1.39 0.81
C SER A 125 12.75 -1.66 0.59
N PRO A 126 13.38 -1.13 -0.46
CA PRO A 126 14.77 -1.45 -0.78
C PRO A 126 15.78 -0.86 0.21
N CYS A 127 15.42 0.25 0.86
CA CYS A 127 16.31 0.92 1.80
C CYS A 127 16.52 0.12 3.10
N SER A 128 15.51 -0.65 3.51
CA SER A 128 15.57 -1.53 4.69
C SER A 128 15.75 -3.01 4.33
N ASP A 129 15.71 -3.36 3.04
CA ASP A 129 15.66 -4.74 2.52
C ASP A 129 14.51 -5.55 3.15
N GLU A 130 13.32 -4.95 3.21
CA GLU A 130 12.12 -5.56 3.77
C GLU A 130 11.12 -5.89 2.67
N LEU A 131 10.82 -7.17 2.51
CA LEU A 131 9.77 -7.69 1.63
C LEU A 131 8.58 -8.12 2.48
N PHE A 132 7.51 -7.35 2.44
CA PHE A 132 6.21 -7.68 3.00
C PHE A 132 5.38 -8.37 1.92
N ALA A 133 4.78 -9.50 2.23
CA ALA A 133 4.01 -10.26 1.25
C ALA A 133 2.83 -10.97 1.91
N ALA A 134 1.65 -10.89 1.28
CA ALA A 134 0.44 -11.59 1.70
C ALA A 134 -0.25 -12.24 0.51
N HIS A 135 -0.81 -13.42 0.77
CA HIS A 135 -1.70 -14.13 -0.12
C HIS A 135 -2.94 -14.51 0.67
N ARG A 136 -4.12 -14.13 0.20
CA ARG A 136 -5.39 -14.36 0.90
C ARG A 136 -5.57 -15.82 1.33
N GLY A 137 -5.86 -16.01 2.63
CA GLY A 137 -6.04 -17.32 3.27
C GLY A 137 -4.75 -18.05 3.61
N HIS A 138 -3.59 -17.42 3.43
CA HIS A 138 -2.27 -18.03 3.67
C HIS A 138 -1.40 -17.23 4.66
N GLY A 139 -1.96 -16.12 5.20
CA GLY A 139 -1.23 -15.24 6.10
C GLY A 139 -0.34 -14.23 5.38
N ALA A 140 0.39 -13.46 6.18
CA ALA A 140 1.33 -12.47 5.70
C ALA A 140 2.73 -12.68 6.30
N THR A 141 3.76 -12.31 5.53
CA THR A 141 5.16 -12.51 5.90
C THR A 141 6.00 -11.26 5.70
N LEU A 142 7.02 -11.08 6.54
CA LEU A 142 8.12 -10.15 6.36
C LEU A 142 9.40 -10.95 6.14
N ASN A 143 10.02 -10.80 4.96
CA ASN A 143 11.20 -11.59 4.57
C ASN A 143 11.01 -13.10 4.77
N GLY A 144 9.81 -13.61 4.44
CA GLY A 144 9.44 -15.02 4.57
C GLY A 144 9.10 -15.47 6.00
N GLN A 145 9.22 -14.62 7.02
CA GLN A 145 8.82 -14.91 8.39
C GLN A 145 7.39 -14.43 8.65
N PRO A 146 6.54 -15.18 9.35
CA PRO A 146 5.18 -14.77 9.64
C PRO A 146 5.12 -13.41 10.34
N MET A 147 4.25 -12.52 9.86
CA MET A 147 3.94 -11.26 10.54
C MET A 147 2.86 -11.47 11.59
N LEU A 148 2.96 -10.68 12.67
CA LEU A 148 1.97 -10.66 13.75
C LEU A 148 1.54 -9.22 13.98
N ALA A 149 0.24 -8.97 13.95
CA ALA A 149 -0.32 -7.67 14.30
C ALA A 149 -0.06 -7.29 15.76
N SER A 150 -0.10 -6.01 16.07
CA SER A 150 0.03 -5.51 17.44
C SER A 150 -1.06 -6.07 18.35
N LYS A 151 -0.71 -6.27 19.63
CA LYS A 151 -1.64 -6.66 20.69
C LYS A 151 -2.25 -5.47 21.44
N ALA A 152 -1.96 -4.24 21.02
CA ALA A 152 -2.53 -3.02 21.59
C ALA A 152 -4.06 -3.07 21.55
N THR A 153 -4.69 -2.52 22.58
CA THR A 153 -6.16 -2.48 22.74
C THR A 153 -6.70 -1.06 22.81
N SER A 154 -5.81 -0.07 22.84
CA SER A 154 -6.16 1.36 22.84
C SER A 154 -5.21 2.18 21.97
N LEU A 155 -5.61 3.41 21.61
CA LEU A 155 -4.77 4.33 20.83
C LEU A 155 -3.55 4.82 21.63
N ALA A 156 -3.58 4.72 22.95
CA ALA A 156 -2.47 5.12 23.83
C ALA A 156 -1.33 4.08 23.91
N GLU A 157 -1.47 2.93 23.24
CA GLU A 157 -0.53 1.81 23.35
C GLU A 157 0.35 1.61 22.13
N GLY A 158 0.37 2.59 21.19
CA GLY A 158 1.19 2.48 20.01
C GLY A 158 1.06 3.67 19.06
N ILE A 159 1.59 3.51 17.87
CA ILE A 159 1.66 4.55 16.84
C ILE A 159 0.53 4.36 15.83
N VAL A 160 -0.16 5.45 15.48
CA VAL A 160 -1.12 5.49 14.37
C VAL A 160 -0.47 6.22 13.19
N GLY A 161 -0.51 5.63 12.00
CA GLY A 161 -0.20 6.31 10.75
C GLY A 161 -1.32 7.31 10.43
N LEU A 162 -1.00 8.60 10.28
CA LEU A 162 -1.94 9.59 9.77
C LEU A 162 -1.30 10.27 8.56
N GLY A 163 -1.76 9.90 7.38
CA GLY A 163 -1.30 10.47 6.13
C GLY A 163 -2.14 11.70 5.72
N TYR A 164 -1.51 12.56 4.92
CA TYR A 164 -2.13 13.72 4.29
C TYR A 164 -1.66 13.87 2.86
N SER A 165 -2.60 14.02 1.94
CA SER A 165 -2.34 14.39 0.56
C SER A 165 -3.05 15.72 0.20
N PRO A 166 -2.63 16.40 -0.87
CA PRO A 166 -3.31 17.63 -1.32
C PRO A 166 -4.80 17.46 -1.66
N ASN A 167 -5.24 16.21 -1.88
CA ASN A 167 -6.64 15.85 -2.13
C ASN A 167 -7.43 15.58 -0.85
N SER A 168 -6.76 15.61 0.31
CA SER A 168 -7.40 15.37 1.60
C SER A 168 -8.22 16.58 2.07
N SER A 169 -9.33 16.33 2.76
CA SER A 169 -10.05 17.36 3.48
C SER A 169 -9.24 17.81 4.72
N ILE A 170 -8.88 19.08 4.78
CA ILE A 170 -8.19 19.65 5.94
C ILE A 170 -9.02 19.47 7.20
N GLU A 171 -10.34 19.72 7.13
CA GLU A 171 -11.24 19.57 8.27
C GLU A 171 -11.32 18.12 8.77
N ALA A 172 -11.45 17.15 7.88
CA ALA A 172 -11.49 15.73 8.25
C ALA A 172 -10.17 15.30 8.89
N THR A 173 -9.04 15.73 8.30
CA THR A 173 -7.71 15.44 8.85
C THR A 173 -7.53 16.05 10.24
N GLN A 174 -7.94 17.31 10.45
CA GLN A 174 -7.90 17.95 11.77
C GLN A 174 -8.74 17.20 12.80
N LYS A 175 -9.95 16.76 12.42
CA LYS A 175 -10.82 15.95 13.30
C LYS A 175 -10.19 14.61 13.67
N ALA A 176 -9.51 13.96 12.73
CA ALA A 176 -8.79 12.70 13.00
C ALA A 176 -7.65 12.92 14.01
N PHE A 177 -6.83 13.97 13.83
CA PHE A 177 -5.79 14.36 14.80
C PHE A 177 -6.38 14.67 16.17
N ASP A 178 -7.44 15.47 16.21
CA ASP A 178 -8.14 15.85 17.43
C ASP A 178 -8.64 14.63 18.21
N TYR A 179 -9.27 13.69 17.49
CA TYR A 179 -9.71 12.43 18.07
C TYR A 179 -8.55 11.62 18.62
N LEU A 180 -7.49 11.44 17.83
CA LEU A 180 -6.31 10.67 18.22
C LEU A 180 -5.70 11.22 19.51
N PHE A 181 -5.42 12.54 19.56
CA PHE A 181 -4.76 13.17 20.71
C PHE A 181 -5.64 13.16 21.96
N LYS A 182 -6.95 13.38 21.82
CA LYS A 182 -7.90 13.30 22.94
C LYS A 182 -7.99 11.89 23.56
N ASN A 183 -7.60 10.87 22.77
CA ASN A 183 -7.56 9.47 23.24
C ASN A 183 -6.13 8.99 23.57
N GLY A 184 -5.19 9.92 23.77
CA GLY A 184 -3.83 9.63 24.22
C GLY A 184 -2.90 9.02 23.16
N GLY A 185 -3.31 9.02 21.88
CA GLY A 185 -2.52 8.46 20.79
C GLY A 185 -1.44 9.40 20.29
N VAL A 186 -0.46 8.82 19.63
CA VAL A 186 0.58 9.52 18.86
C VAL A 186 0.51 9.14 17.40
N TYR A 187 0.95 10.02 16.52
CA TYR A 187 0.97 9.75 15.08
C TYR A 187 2.38 9.69 14.53
N HIS A 188 2.50 9.06 13.38
CA HIS A 188 3.69 9.10 12.55
C HIS A 188 3.26 9.07 11.07
N ASP A 189 3.81 9.99 10.28
CA ASP A 189 3.71 10.00 8.83
C ASP A 189 5.12 9.82 8.27
N ILE A 190 5.33 8.77 7.50
CA ILE A 190 6.61 8.47 6.86
C ILE A 190 6.62 8.79 5.37
N GLY A 191 5.51 9.34 4.84
CA GLY A 191 5.39 9.74 3.46
C GLY A 191 5.18 8.60 2.45
N SER A 192 4.84 7.41 2.92
CA SER A 192 4.52 6.22 2.12
C SER A 192 3.33 5.50 2.76
N CYS A 193 2.17 5.55 2.12
CA CYS A 193 0.95 4.91 2.63
C CYS A 193 1.07 3.38 2.62
N ALA A 194 1.66 2.82 1.57
CA ALA A 194 1.86 1.37 1.49
C ALA A 194 2.74 0.85 2.64
N LEU A 195 3.86 1.53 2.94
CA LEU A 195 4.70 1.15 4.09
C LEU A 195 3.98 1.31 5.42
N MET A 196 3.25 2.41 5.64
CA MET A 196 2.50 2.60 6.88
C MET A 196 1.47 1.50 7.07
N THR A 197 0.79 1.09 5.99
CA THR A 197 -0.20 0.00 6.03
C THR A 197 0.48 -1.36 6.29
N ALA A 198 1.62 -1.63 5.66
CA ALA A 198 2.44 -2.82 5.95
C ALA A 198 2.92 -2.85 7.40
N TYR A 199 3.23 -1.68 8.00
CA TYR A 199 3.64 -1.57 9.40
C TYR A 199 2.49 -1.89 10.36
N VAL A 200 1.23 -1.62 9.99
CA VAL A 200 0.07 -2.09 10.77
C VAL A 200 0.03 -3.62 10.79
N ALA A 201 0.17 -4.26 9.63
CA ALA A 201 0.21 -5.73 9.53
C ALA A 201 1.38 -6.36 10.30
N ALA A 202 2.54 -5.69 10.31
CA ALA A 202 3.73 -6.14 11.02
C ALA A 202 3.74 -5.79 12.52
N GLY A 203 2.67 -5.19 13.06
CA GLY A 203 2.55 -4.83 14.48
C GLY A 203 3.43 -3.66 14.91
N ARG A 204 4.03 -2.92 13.98
CA ARG A 204 4.80 -1.70 14.24
C ARG A 204 3.91 -0.49 14.48
N TYR A 205 2.76 -0.45 13.78
CA TYR A 205 1.69 0.51 13.98
C TYR A 205 0.45 -0.22 14.48
N ILE A 206 -0.44 0.50 15.15
CA ILE A 206 -1.71 -0.02 15.66
C ILE A 206 -2.90 0.32 14.77
N GLY A 207 -2.72 1.25 13.84
CA GLY A 207 -3.71 1.65 12.84
C GLY A 207 -3.14 2.66 11.85
N ILE A 208 -3.87 2.90 10.79
CA ILE A 208 -3.62 3.94 9.79
C ILE A 208 -4.94 4.58 9.38
N TYR A 209 -4.90 5.87 9.08
CA TYR A 209 -5.98 6.62 8.45
C TYR A 209 -5.43 7.65 7.47
N GLU A 210 -6.07 7.73 6.29
CA GLU A 210 -5.92 8.82 5.35
C GLU A 210 -7.25 9.11 4.68
N TYR A 211 -7.58 10.40 4.48
CA TYR A 211 -8.88 10.84 3.99
C TYR A 211 -9.17 10.42 2.56
N LYS A 212 -8.16 10.45 1.69
CA LYS A 212 -8.29 10.12 0.26
C LYS A 212 -6.97 9.58 -0.25
N ILE A 213 -6.99 8.37 -0.77
CA ILE A 213 -5.83 7.68 -1.30
C ILE A 213 -6.22 6.89 -2.56
N ASN A 214 -5.26 6.59 -3.42
CA ASN A 214 -5.51 5.75 -4.58
C ASN A 214 -5.33 4.26 -4.23
N SER A 215 -5.84 3.40 -5.09
CA SER A 215 -5.81 1.95 -4.86
C SER A 215 -4.38 1.38 -4.85
N TRP A 216 -3.49 1.90 -5.68
CA TRP A 216 -2.10 1.45 -5.77
C TRP A 216 -1.29 1.75 -4.52
N ASP A 217 -1.63 2.82 -3.78
CA ASP A 217 -0.96 3.20 -2.53
C ASP A 217 -1.33 2.29 -1.34
N CYS A 218 -2.44 1.53 -1.39
CA CYS A 218 -2.96 0.87 -0.19
C CYS A 218 -3.37 -0.60 -0.33
N LEU A 219 -3.82 -1.07 -1.51
CA LEU A 219 -4.40 -2.42 -1.62
C LEU A 219 -3.45 -3.54 -1.20
N ALA A 220 -2.15 -3.40 -1.51
CA ALA A 220 -1.16 -4.40 -1.09
C ALA A 220 -1.09 -4.51 0.44
N GLY A 221 -1.03 -3.37 1.13
CA GLY A 221 -1.01 -3.32 2.59
C GLY A 221 -2.32 -3.78 3.22
N LEU A 222 -3.49 -3.44 2.63
CA LEU A 222 -4.79 -3.90 3.12
C LEU A 222 -4.91 -5.43 3.08
N CYS A 223 -4.40 -6.10 2.04
CA CYS A 223 -4.29 -7.55 2.00
C CYS A 223 -3.52 -8.09 3.22
N MET A 224 -2.37 -7.48 3.53
CA MET A 224 -1.52 -7.90 4.66
C MET A 224 -2.23 -7.70 6.01
N VAL A 225 -2.90 -6.56 6.21
CA VAL A 225 -3.66 -6.29 7.44
C VAL A 225 -4.75 -7.33 7.64
N GLN A 226 -5.50 -7.66 6.59
CA GLN A 226 -6.55 -8.70 6.66
C GLN A 226 -5.96 -10.08 6.99
N GLU A 227 -4.83 -10.43 6.40
CA GLU A 227 -4.17 -11.73 6.61
C GLU A 227 -3.49 -11.87 7.98
N THR A 228 -3.24 -10.77 8.68
CA THR A 228 -2.76 -10.76 10.08
C THR A 228 -3.89 -10.64 11.10
N GLY A 229 -5.14 -10.73 10.66
CA GLY A 229 -6.34 -10.67 11.51
C GLY A 229 -6.77 -9.26 11.88
N GLY A 230 -6.16 -8.22 11.30
CA GLY A 230 -6.56 -6.84 11.45
C GLY A 230 -7.89 -6.53 10.73
N TRP A 231 -8.35 -5.30 10.90
CA TRP A 231 -9.57 -4.81 10.25
C TRP A 231 -9.24 -3.69 9.27
N THR A 232 -9.99 -3.64 8.16
CA THR A 232 -9.94 -2.59 7.14
C THR A 232 -11.35 -2.16 6.78
N ASN A 233 -11.54 -0.91 6.33
CA ASN A 233 -12.76 -0.55 5.62
C ASN A 233 -12.86 -1.30 4.28
N ASP A 234 -14.03 -1.27 3.66
CA ASP A 234 -14.22 -1.78 2.30
C ASP A 234 -13.73 -0.72 1.30
N PHE A 235 -12.43 -0.75 1.02
CA PHE A 235 -11.80 0.22 0.12
C PHE A 235 -12.29 0.11 -1.33
N LEU A 236 -12.67 -1.10 -1.78
CA LEU A 236 -13.11 -1.34 -3.16
C LEU A 236 -14.58 -0.97 -3.40
N ALA A 237 -15.34 -0.60 -2.35
CA ALA A 237 -16.69 -0.07 -2.51
C ALA A 237 -16.69 1.23 -3.33
N ASP A 238 -17.81 1.56 -3.93
CA ASP A 238 -18.07 2.83 -4.65
C ASP A 238 -16.96 3.18 -5.68
N ASP A 239 -16.55 2.18 -6.46
CA ASP A 239 -15.51 2.29 -7.49
C ASP A 239 -14.12 2.67 -6.92
N GLY A 240 -13.83 2.27 -5.69
CA GLY A 240 -12.58 2.61 -5.00
C GLY A 240 -11.31 2.12 -5.73
N LEU A 241 -11.43 1.12 -6.60
CA LEU A 241 -10.32 0.67 -7.43
C LEU A 241 -9.79 1.79 -8.34
N ILE A 242 -10.68 2.57 -8.95
CA ILE A 242 -10.34 3.62 -9.93
C ILE A 242 -10.37 5.00 -9.29
N SER A 243 -11.41 5.28 -8.51
CA SER A 243 -11.65 6.62 -7.95
C SER A 243 -10.89 6.88 -6.66
N GLY A 244 -10.29 5.84 -6.05
CA GLY A 244 -9.72 5.90 -4.71
C GLY A 244 -10.80 6.11 -3.64
N ASN A 245 -10.44 5.88 -2.39
CA ASN A 245 -11.32 5.99 -1.22
C ASN A 245 -10.53 6.45 0.01
N PRO A 246 -11.18 6.81 1.11
CA PRO A 246 -10.49 6.90 2.38
C PRO A 246 -9.99 5.53 2.81
N ILE A 247 -8.85 5.50 3.48
CA ILE A 247 -8.31 4.29 4.09
C ILE A 247 -8.40 4.38 5.61
N VAL A 248 -8.88 3.32 6.23
CA VAL A 248 -8.67 3.05 7.65
C VAL A 248 -8.39 1.57 7.83
N ALA A 249 -7.29 1.29 8.52
CA ALA A 249 -6.93 -0.08 8.88
C ALA A 249 -6.42 -0.12 10.32
N SER A 250 -6.54 -1.27 10.97
CA SER A 250 -6.16 -1.42 12.37
C SER A 250 -5.68 -2.81 12.72
N SER A 251 -4.87 -2.89 13.77
CA SER A 251 -4.66 -4.13 14.51
C SER A 251 -5.98 -4.64 15.09
N PRO A 252 -6.11 -5.96 15.40
CA PRO A 252 -7.36 -6.51 15.89
C PRO A 252 -7.94 -5.81 17.12
N GLY A 253 -7.08 -5.48 18.10
CA GLY A 253 -7.52 -4.89 19.37
C GLY A 253 -7.85 -3.40 19.33
N THR A 254 -7.42 -2.68 18.28
CA THR A 254 -7.68 -1.23 18.11
C THR A 254 -8.78 -0.93 17.12
N ARG A 255 -9.48 -1.95 16.60
CA ARG A 255 -10.54 -1.80 15.61
C ARG A 255 -11.58 -0.76 16.00
N ASP A 256 -12.21 -0.90 17.16
CA ASP A 256 -13.31 -0.02 17.58
C ASP A 256 -12.84 1.44 17.74
N ALA A 257 -11.60 1.63 18.21
CA ALA A 257 -11.01 2.96 18.34
C ALA A 257 -10.73 3.60 16.98
N MET A 258 -10.22 2.83 16.02
CA MET A 258 -9.98 3.32 14.65
C MET A 258 -11.28 3.55 13.88
N GLN A 259 -12.33 2.76 14.09
CA GLN A 259 -13.67 3.03 13.55
C GLN A 259 -14.25 4.34 14.07
N LYS A 260 -14.08 4.62 15.37
CA LYS A 260 -14.51 5.90 15.95
C LYS A 260 -13.71 7.08 15.43
N LEU A 261 -12.39 6.92 15.22
CA LEU A 261 -11.56 7.94 14.57
C LEU A 261 -12.07 8.23 13.16
N PHE A 262 -12.35 7.19 12.38
CA PHE A 262 -12.90 7.28 11.03
C PHE A 262 -14.24 8.04 10.99
N SER A 263 -15.16 7.68 11.90
CA SER A 263 -16.44 8.37 12.02
C SER A 263 -16.29 9.82 12.50
N ALA A 264 -15.34 10.11 13.41
CA ALA A 264 -15.05 11.47 13.85
C ALA A 264 -14.49 12.35 12.71
N ALA A 265 -13.75 11.75 11.79
CA ALA A 265 -13.25 12.41 10.58
C ALA A 265 -14.35 12.72 9.54
N GLY A 266 -15.55 12.16 9.70
CA GLY A 266 -16.71 12.48 8.84
C GLY A 266 -17.07 11.40 7.82
N HIS A 267 -16.66 10.15 8.04
CA HIS A 267 -16.98 8.98 7.20
C HIS A 267 -17.98 8.04 7.85
#